data_e97e7794dcedfc4e9afbfc9c67936f4d
#
_entry.id   e97e7794dcedfc4e9afbfc9c67936f4d
#
_cell.length_a   1.000
_cell.length_b   1.000
_cell.length_c   1.000
_cell.angle_alpha   90.00
_cell.angle_beta   90.00
_cell.angle_gamma   90.00
#
_symmetry.space_group_name_H-M   'P 1'
#
loop_
_entity.id
_entity.type
_entity.pdbx_description
1 polymer ?
#
loop_
_entity_poly.entity_id
_entity_poly.type
_entity_poly.pdbx_seq_one_letter_code
_entity_poly.pdbx_strand_id
1 'polypeptide(L)'
;MEKILIIKLGALGAVLRDTSLLKPMKNKYPDSIIHFITQENALELLYNNPYIDKILTIETLDKNKLDKDYSIVFSLDEDSRACEIASLFKEKVIGFYKENDKVLPTSSAVEWFDMCALGKEVERDILKKQNKKTYQQIMLEFTGLWPQKKDDYELILSLTEDELKFGEDFKKELNAENKKVIGLSTGAGGRWYHKKLDVKKTIDLANKLLENEDYFIMLFGGPEEEERNNQIYEKINKKGSIIKIQDLSIRKFASIINQCDLIITSDSLAMHIASALKKKVIVFFGPTSSNEIELYDRGFKIFSDLDCLCCYKTICSKSPSCIDKIDVNDFIEKTKLLLNDQ
;
A
#
# COMPACT_ATOMS: atom_id res chain seq x y z
N MET A 1 -7.67 12.10 -29.55
CA MET A 1 -7.96 11.28 -28.34
C MET A 1 -6.71 10.49 -28.03
N GLU A 2 -6.10 10.72 -26.86
CA GLU A 2 -4.88 10.04 -26.46
C GLU A 2 -5.19 8.61 -26.00
N LYS A 3 -4.39 7.65 -26.42
CA LYS A 3 -4.45 6.29 -25.92
C LYS A 3 -3.20 6.02 -25.08
N ILE A 4 -3.40 5.79 -23.79
CA ILE A 4 -2.34 5.72 -22.79
C ILE A 4 -2.22 4.29 -22.27
N LEU A 5 -1.01 3.79 -22.18
CA LEU A 5 -0.69 2.51 -21.55
C LEU A 5 0.05 2.75 -20.24
N ILE A 6 -0.42 2.14 -19.16
CA ILE A 6 0.28 2.07 -17.88
C ILE A 6 0.76 0.64 -17.67
N ILE A 7 2.00 0.44 -17.26
CA ILE A 7 2.57 -0.88 -16.96
C ILE A 7 3.09 -0.86 -15.53
N LYS A 8 2.42 -1.62 -14.64
CA LYS A 8 2.82 -1.85 -13.26
C LYS A 8 2.42 -3.24 -12.80
N LEU A 9 3.39 -4.11 -12.56
CA LEU A 9 3.16 -5.52 -12.27
C LEU A 9 3.04 -5.81 -10.78
N GLY A 10 3.83 -5.20 -9.94
CA GLY A 10 3.84 -5.51 -8.50
C GLY A 10 4.68 -4.52 -7.68
N ALA A 11 4.82 -4.65 -6.39
CA ALA A 11 3.97 -5.43 -5.47
C ALA A 11 2.55 -4.86 -5.39
N LEU A 12 1.58 -5.62 -4.80
CA LEU A 12 0.17 -5.20 -4.72
C LEU A 12 -0.03 -3.77 -4.21
N GLY A 13 0.68 -3.40 -3.13
CA GLY A 13 0.61 -2.05 -2.59
C GLY A 13 1.16 -0.98 -3.56
N ALA A 14 2.14 -1.31 -4.41
CA ALA A 14 2.66 -0.40 -5.43
C ALA A 14 1.66 -0.21 -6.57
N VAL A 15 0.99 -1.27 -7.02
CA VAL A 15 -0.09 -1.16 -8.02
C VAL A 15 -1.19 -0.24 -7.52
N LEU A 16 -1.60 -0.39 -6.25
CA LEU A 16 -2.63 0.49 -5.69
C LEU A 16 -2.13 1.94 -5.53
N ARG A 17 -0.85 2.16 -5.16
CA ARG A 17 -0.27 3.52 -5.10
C ARG A 17 -0.27 4.22 -6.46
N ASP A 18 -0.01 3.49 -7.54
CA ASP A 18 0.03 4.08 -8.89
C ASP A 18 -1.35 4.51 -9.40
N THR A 19 -2.45 4.09 -8.76
CA THR A 19 -3.78 4.64 -9.06
C THR A 19 -3.87 6.15 -8.78
N SER A 20 -2.97 6.68 -7.95
CA SER A 20 -2.87 8.12 -7.69
C SER A 20 -2.53 8.96 -8.93
N LEU A 21 -2.00 8.34 -9.97
CA LEU A 21 -1.67 9.01 -11.24
C LEU A 21 -2.89 9.18 -12.15
N LEU A 22 -3.96 8.40 -11.94
CA LEU A 22 -5.07 8.29 -12.90
C LEU A 22 -5.88 9.59 -13.02
N LYS A 23 -6.24 10.21 -11.89
CA LYS A 23 -6.98 11.48 -11.92
C LYS A 23 -6.12 12.62 -12.50
N PRO A 24 -4.85 12.84 -12.08
CA PRO A 24 -3.96 13.79 -12.75
C PRO A 24 -3.79 13.53 -14.26
N MET A 25 -3.77 12.24 -14.64
CA MET A 25 -3.66 11.85 -16.05
C MET A 25 -4.92 12.28 -16.83
N LYS A 26 -6.11 11.99 -16.33
CA LYS A 26 -7.37 12.45 -16.94
C LYS A 26 -7.52 13.98 -16.93
N ASN A 27 -7.00 14.66 -15.91
CA ASN A 27 -6.98 16.12 -15.89
C ASN A 27 -6.10 16.70 -17.02
N LYS A 28 -4.95 16.07 -17.28
CA LYS A 28 -4.02 16.47 -18.35
C LYS A 28 -4.48 16.02 -19.74
N TYR A 29 -5.12 14.87 -19.82
CA TYR A 29 -5.59 14.23 -21.05
C TYR A 29 -7.09 13.82 -20.89
N PRO A 30 -8.04 14.76 -20.92
CA PRO A 30 -9.44 14.52 -20.51
C PRO A 30 -10.13 13.38 -21.26
N ASP A 31 -9.93 13.31 -22.59
CA ASP A 31 -10.57 12.33 -23.47
C ASP A 31 -9.71 11.07 -23.69
N SER A 32 -8.70 10.84 -22.85
CA SER A 32 -7.79 9.71 -23.03
C SER A 32 -8.48 8.38 -22.75
N ILE A 33 -8.06 7.33 -23.48
CA ILE A 33 -8.36 5.93 -23.19
C ILE A 33 -7.15 5.36 -22.42
N ILE A 34 -7.38 4.84 -21.21
CA ILE A 34 -6.31 4.32 -20.34
C ILE A 34 -6.41 2.80 -20.26
N HIS A 35 -5.38 2.12 -20.72
CA HIS A 35 -5.18 0.70 -20.52
C HIS A 35 -4.11 0.47 -19.44
N PHE A 36 -4.32 -0.54 -18.59
CA PHE A 36 -3.42 -0.85 -17.49
C PHE A 36 -2.96 -2.31 -17.58
N ILE A 37 -1.66 -2.58 -17.65
CA ILE A 37 -1.07 -3.91 -17.57
C ILE A 37 -0.58 -4.15 -16.15
N THR A 38 -1.05 -5.25 -15.54
CA THR A 38 -0.63 -5.68 -14.20
C THR A 38 -0.49 -7.20 -14.12
N GLN A 39 -0.21 -7.76 -12.94
CA GLN A 39 -0.26 -9.20 -12.67
C GLN A 39 -1.68 -9.64 -12.30
N GLU A 40 -2.01 -10.90 -12.52
CA GLU A 40 -3.32 -11.48 -12.22
C GLU A 40 -3.71 -11.28 -10.74
N ASN A 41 -2.76 -11.44 -9.82
CA ASN A 41 -2.99 -11.27 -8.39
C ASN A 41 -3.29 -9.82 -7.96
N ALA A 42 -3.04 -8.83 -8.82
CA ALA A 42 -3.32 -7.42 -8.56
C ALA A 42 -4.60 -6.90 -9.21
N LEU A 43 -5.26 -7.71 -10.06
CA LEU A 43 -6.47 -7.31 -10.79
C LEU A 43 -7.56 -6.75 -9.88
N GLU A 44 -7.82 -7.42 -8.75
CA GLU A 44 -8.85 -7.04 -7.81
C GLU A 44 -8.69 -5.61 -7.26
N LEU A 45 -7.46 -5.09 -7.22
CA LEU A 45 -7.18 -3.72 -6.77
C LEU A 45 -7.64 -2.65 -7.77
N LEU A 46 -7.76 -3.02 -9.04
CA LEU A 46 -8.08 -2.11 -10.15
C LEU A 46 -9.52 -2.22 -10.63
N TYR A 47 -10.29 -3.22 -10.17
CA TYR A 47 -11.68 -3.39 -10.58
C TYR A 47 -12.52 -2.16 -10.21
N ASN A 48 -13.45 -1.83 -11.11
CA ASN A 48 -14.37 -0.68 -10.97
C ASN A 48 -13.67 0.67 -10.82
N ASN A 49 -12.41 0.78 -11.22
CA ASN A 49 -11.71 2.07 -11.23
C ASN A 49 -12.30 2.95 -12.35
N PRO A 50 -12.82 4.15 -12.03
CA PRO A 50 -13.56 4.97 -12.99
C PRO A 50 -12.68 5.57 -14.10
N TYR A 51 -11.36 5.45 -14.00
CA TYR A 51 -10.42 6.05 -14.94
C TYR A 51 -9.72 5.02 -15.83
N ILE A 52 -9.89 3.72 -15.59
CA ILE A 52 -9.27 2.65 -16.38
C ILE A 52 -10.29 2.06 -17.33
N ASP A 53 -10.02 2.17 -18.63
CA ASP A 53 -10.91 1.66 -19.66
C ASP A 53 -10.68 0.16 -19.94
N LYS A 54 -9.44 -0.34 -19.75
CA LYS A 54 -9.10 -1.76 -19.93
C LYS A 54 -7.97 -2.20 -19.02
N ILE A 55 -8.14 -3.35 -18.36
CA ILE A 55 -7.09 -4.00 -17.59
C ILE A 55 -6.61 -5.23 -18.37
N LEU A 56 -5.30 -5.42 -18.44
CA LEU A 56 -4.62 -6.53 -19.08
C LEU A 56 -3.70 -7.21 -18.06
N THR A 57 -3.57 -8.55 -18.16
CA THR A 57 -2.63 -9.28 -17.30
C THR A 57 -1.39 -9.71 -18.08
N ILE A 58 -0.25 -9.57 -17.44
CA ILE A 58 1.04 -9.95 -18.06
C ILE A 58 1.10 -11.45 -18.37
N GLU A 59 0.41 -12.27 -17.57
CA GLU A 59 0.39 -13.73 -17.69
C GLU A 59 -0.31 -14.20 -18.96
N THR A 60 -1.36 -13.48 -19.40
CA THR A 60 -2.16 -13.85 -20.58
C THR A 60 -1.90 -12.95 -21.79
N LEU A 61 -1.01 -11.96 -21.65
CA LEU A 61 -0.76 -10.97 -22.69
C LEU A 61 -0.07 -11.56 -23.91
N ASP A 62 -0.76 -11.53 -25.05
CA ASP A 62 -0.12 -11.75 -26.36
C ASP A 62 0.44 -10.41 -26.87
N LYS A 63 1.77 -10.26 -26.84
CA LYS A 63 2.46 -9.03 -27.27
C LYS A 63 2.19 -8.67 -28.74
N ASN A 64 1.86 -9.66 -29.59
CA ASN A 64 1.55 -9.44 -31.00
C ASN A 64 0.16 -8.85 -31.21
N LYS A 65 -0.76 -9.08 -30.24
CA LYS A 65 -2.12 -8.55 -30.24
C LYS A 65 -2.28 -7.26 -29.44
N LEU A 66 -1.19 -6.80 -28.77
CA LEU A 66 -1.21 -5.53 -28.07
C LEU A 66 -1.33 -4.40 -29.09
N ASP A 67 -2.24 -3.46 -28.80
CA ASP A 67 -2.44 -2.28 -29.64
C ASP A 67 -1.12 -1.53 -29.86
N LYS A 68 -0.90 -1.02 -31.07
CA LYS A 68 0.32 -0.28 -31.42
C LYS A 68 0.14 1.23 -31.47
N ASP A 69 -1.09 1.70 -31.28
CA ASP A 69 -1.52 3.09 -31.42
C ASP A 69 -1.48 3.91 -30.12
N TYR A 70 -0.88 3.34 -29.05
CA TYR A 70 -0.63 4.13 -27.84
C TYR A 70 0.21 5.36 -28.16
N SER A 71 -0.23 6.51 -27.68
CA SER A 71 0.50 7.77 -27.81
C SER A 71 1.49 8.01 -26.67
N ILE A 72 1.22 7.44 -25.49
CA ILE A 72 2.06 7.54 -24.30
C ILE A 72 2.09 6.17 -23.59
N VAL A 73 3.26 5.77 -23.10
CA VAL A 73 3.44 4.55 -22.31
C VAL A 73 4.14 4.88 -20.99
N PHE A 74 3.42 4.82 -19.89
CA PHE A 74 3.98 4.96 -18.56
C PHE A 74 4.43 3.58 -18.03
N SER A 75 5.74 3.34 -18.04
CA SER A 75 6.35 2.11 -17.53
C SER A 75 6.89 2.37 -16.12
N LEU A 76 6.10 1.98 -15.12
CA LEU A 76 6.32 2.34 -13.71
C LEU A 76 6.98 1.22 -12.91
N ASP A 77 7.41 0.15 -13.58
CA ASP A 77 7.95 -1.05 -12.95
C ASP A 77 9.36 -1.39 -13.45
N GLU A 78 10.24 -1.75 -12.53
CA GLU A 78 11.58 -2.26 -12.83
C GLU A 78 11.63 -3.75 -13.23
N ASP A 79 10.50 -4.48 -13.21
CA ASP A 79 10.41 -5.87 -13.67
C ASP A 79 10.79 -5.97 -15.15
N SER A 80 11.70 -6.89 -15.47
CA SER A 80 12.20 -7.08 -16.83
C SER A 80 11.08 -7.35 -17.85
N ARG A 81 10.00 -8.02 -17.44
CA ARG A 81 8.83 -8.29 -18.30
C ARG A 81 8.07 -7.01 -18.64
N ALA A 82 7.89 -6.14 -17.65
CA ALA A 82 7.27 -4.82 -17.84
C ALA A 82 8.09 -3.96 -18.80
N CYS A 83 9.39 -3.87 -18.57
CA CYS A 83 10.33 -3.11 -19.40
C CYS A 83 10.43 -3.65 -20.83
N GLU A 84 10.29 -4.97 -21.01
CA GLU A 84 10.28 -5.58 -22.35
C GLU A 84 9.03 -5.18 -23.15
N ILE A 85 7.85 -5.10 -22.49
CA ILE A 85 6.63 -4.60 -23.13
C ILE A 85 6.79 -3.12 -23.47
N ALA A 86 7.32 -2.31 -22.55
CA ALA A 86 7.55 -0.90 -22.77
C ALA A 86 8.46 -0.65 -23.97
N SER A 87 9.48 -1.50 -24.17
CA SER A 87 10.44 -1.38 -25.29
C SER A 87 9.81 -1.52 -26.67
N LEU A 88 8.61 -2.12 -26.78
CA LEU A 88 7.84 -2.15 -28.03
C LEU A 88 7.39 -0.73 -28.48
N PHE A 89 7.47 0.25 -27.58
CA PHE A 89 6.99 1.64 -27.75
C PHE A 89 8.08 2.66 -27.42
N LYS A 90 9.34 2.35 -27.59
CA LYS A 90 10.52 3.06 -27.05
C LYS A 90 10.40 4.59 -27.09
N GLU A 91 10.00 5.18 -28.21
CA GLU A 91 9.90 6.64 -28.41
C GLU A 91 8.76 7.30 -27.61
N LYS A 92 7.85 6.50 -27.03
CA LYS A 92 6.66 6.96 -26.31
C LYS A 92 6.73 6.66 -24.82
N VAL A 93 7.81 6.01 -24.36
CA VAL A 93 7.97 5.55 -22.98
C VAL A 93 8.37 6.71 -22.07
N ILE A 94 7.69 6.79 -20.94
CA ILE A 94 8.11 7.56 -19.77
C ILE A 94 8.25 6.55 -18.60
N GLY A 95 9.45 6.41 -18.07
CA GLY A 95 9.76 5.43 -17.03
C GLY A 95 10.85 4.45 -17.45
N PHE A 96 10.62 3.16 -17.33
CA PHE A 96 11.62 2.12 -17.55
C PHE A 96 11.39 1.36 -18.86
N TYR A 97 12.48 1.00 -19.52
CA TYR A 97 12.46 0.18 -20.71
C TYR A 97 13.68 -0.75 -20.74
N LYS A 98 13.67 -1.75 -21.62
CA LYS A 98 14.75 -2.71 -21.77
C LYS A 98 15.48 -2.46 -23.09
N GLU A 99 16.81 -2.38 -23.03
CA GLU A 99 17.68 -2.28 -24.19
C GLU A 99 18.95 -3.11 -23.96
N ASN A 100 19.31 -3.96 -24.94
CA ASN A 100 20.47 -4.87 -24.84
C ASN A 100 20.50 -5.65 -23.51
N ASP A 101 19.36 -6.26 -23.16
CA ASP A 101 19.13 -7.01 -21.91
C ASP A 101 19.31 -6.23 -20.60
N LYS A 102 19.44 -4.92 -20.67
CA LYS A 102 19.51 -4.04 -19.49
C LYS A 102 18.23 -3.23 -19.35
N VAL A 103 17.78 -3.08 -18.13
CA VAL A 103 16.72 -2.12 -17.81
C VAL A 103 17.34 -0.74 -17.64
N LEU A 104 16.77 0.23 -18.34
CA LEU A 104 17.23 1.62 -18.35
C LEU A 104 16.07 2.56 -18.04
N PRO A 105 16.33 3.70 -17.38
CA PRO A 105 15.32 4.74 -17.18
C PRO A 105 15.30 5.73 -18.35
N THR A 106 14.16 6.36 -18.61
CA THR A 106 14.12 7.63 -19.32
C THR A 106 14.73 8.73 -18.46
N SER A 107 15.12 9.85 -19.05
CA SER A 107 15.79 10.95 -18.32
C SER A 107 14.99 11.45 -17.11
N SER A 108 13.66 11.47 -17.20
CA SER A 108 12.79 11.91 -16.11
C SER A 108 12.70 10.89 -14.96
N ALA A 109 12.97 9.60 -15.20
CA ALA A 109 12.83 8.52 -14.22
C ALA A 109 14.13 8.15 -13.48
N VAL A 110 15.25 8.85 -13.76
CA VAL A 110 16.58 8.53 -13.19
C VAL A 110 16.56 8.57 -11.66
N GLU A 111 15.93 9.59 -11.06
CA GLU A 111 15.86 9.72 -9.59
C GLU A 111 15.27 8.47 -8.94
N TRP A 112 14.15 7.95 -9.47
CA TRP A 112 13.55 6.73 -8.94
C TRP A 112 14.36 5.49 -9.28
N PHE A 113 14.96 5.42 -10.48
CA PHE A 113 15.82 4.31 -10.89
C PHE A 113 16.98 4.12 -9.92
N ASP A 114 17.66 5.19 -9.53
CA ASP A 114 18.78 5.12 -8.59
C ASP A 114 18.35 4.72 -7.17
N MET A 115 17.11 4.98 -6.81
CA MET A 115 16.53 4.57 -5.51
C MET A 115 15.89 3.18 -5.53
N CYS A 116 15.57 2.60 -6.69
CA CYS A 116 14.94 1.28 -6.77
C CYS A 116 15.97 0.14 -6.70
N ALA A 117 15.51 -1.12 -6.86
CA ALA A 117 16.37 -2.30 -6.77
C ALA A 117 17.48 -2.37 -7.83
N LEU A 118 17.35 -1.61 -8.92
CA LEU A 118 18.33 -1.54 -10.02
C LEU A 118 19.45 -0.55 -9.75
N GLY A 119 19.26 0.39 -8.82
CA GLY A 119 20.32 1.33 -8.39
C GLY A 119 21.50 0.63 -7.73
N LYS A 120 22.66 1.26 -7.76
CA LYS A 120 23.83 0.73 -7.07
C LYS A 120 23.58 0.71 -5.57
N GLU A 121 23.82 -0.43 -4.90
CA GLU A 121 23.37 -0.71 -3.55
C GLU A 121 23.74 0.37 -2.52
N VAL A 122 25.00 0.79 -2.48
CA VAL A 122 25.48 1.80 -1.51
C VAL A 122 24.85 3.17 -1.80
N GLU A 123 24.84 3.60 -3.05
CA GLU A 123 24.29 4.89 -3.48
C GLU A 123 22.77 4.91 -3.27
N ARG A 124 22.08 3.85 -3.65
CA ARG A 124 20.65 3.64 -3.42
C ARG A 124 20.25 3.78 -1.96
N ASP A 125 20.98 3.15 -1.05
CA ASP A 125 20.66 3.17 0.38
C ASP A 125 20.87 4.57 0.98
N ILE A 126 21.86 5.34 0.47
CA ILE A 126 22.06 6.74 0.84
C ILE A 126 20.91 7.59 0.31
N LEU A 127 20.56 7.47 -0.97
CA LEU A 127 19.48 8.24 -1.59
C LEU A 127 18.12 7.98 -0.90
N LYS A 128 17.81 6.73 -0.60
CA LYS A 128 16.57 6.38 0.14
C LYS A 128 16.49 7.00 1.53
N LYS A 129 17.61 7.06 2.26
CA LYS A 129 17.66 7.70 3.58
C LYS A 129 17.52 9.23 3.49
N GLN A 130 18.07 9.83 2.44
CA GLN A 130 18.02 11.26 2.20
C GLN A 130 16.68 11.71 1.61
N ASN A 131 15.94 10.80 0.97
CA ASN A 131 14.68 11.12 0.32
C ASN A 131 13.67 11.69 1.33
N LYS A 132 13.04 12.81 0.95
CA LYS A 132 11.95 13.46 1.70
C LYS A 132 10.62 13.44 0.96
N LYS A 133 10.62 12.98 -0.31
CA LYS A 133 9.44 12.91 -1.15
C LYS A 133 8.63 11.64 -0.84
N THR A 134 7.31 11.75 -0.97
CA THR A 134 6.46 10.57 -1.00
C THR A 134 6.61 9.83 -2.33
N TYR A 135 6.26 8.55 -2.36
CA TYR A 135 6.27 7.76 -3.59
C TYR A 135 5.40 8.42 -4.68
N GLN A 136 4.20 8.85 -4.30
CA GLN A 136 3.30 9.53 -5.21
C GLN A 136 3.94 10.80 -5.80
N GLN A 137 4.62 11.58 -4.96
CA GLN A 137 5.31 12.77 -5.44
C GLN A 137 6.38 12.42 -6.49
N ILE A 138 7.21 11.41 -6.22
CA ILE A 138 8.24 10.98 -7.16
C ILE A 138 7.62 10.52 -8.48
N MET A 139 6.57 9.67 -8.42
CA MET A 139 5.90 9.16 -9.62
C MET A 139 5.25 10.28 -10.42
N LEU A 140 4.58 11.21 -9.78
CA LEU A 140 3.92 12.35 -10.44
C LEU A 140 4.93 13.30 -11.09
N GLU A 141 6.06 13.54 -10.42
CA GLU A 141 7.13 14.39 -10.97
C GLU A 141 7.74 13.79 -12.23
N PHE A 142 8.17 12.53 -12.19
CA PHE A 142 8.83 11.95 -13.36
C PHE A 142 7.87 11.67 -14.52
N THR A 143 6.60 11.42 -14.26
CA THR A 143 5.57 11.28 -15.29
C THR A 143 5.09 12.62 -15.86
N GLY A 144 5.48 13.73 -15.24
CA GLY A 144 5.03 15.06 -15.64
C GLY A 144 3.54 15.31 -15.37
N LEU A 145 2.97 14.60 -14.37
CA LEU A 145 1.56 14.64 -14.00
C LEU A 145 1.32 15.38 -12.68
N TRP A 146 2.32 16.13 -12.17
CA TRP A 146 2.21 16.81 -10.88
C TRP A 146 0.98 17.72 -10.81
N PRO A 147 0.02 17.43 -9.93
CA PRO A 147 -1.20 18.22 -9.80
C PRO A 147 -0.98 19.45 -8.93
N GLN A 148 -1.90 20.41 -9.02
CA GLN A 148 -1.89 21.61 -8.19
C GLN A 148 -2.48 21.38 -6.79
N LYS A 149 -3.31 20.35 -6.62
CA LYS A 149 -4.01 20.05 -5.36
C LYS A 149 -3.73 18.62 -4.91
N LYS A 150 -3.57 18.44 -3.58
CA LYS A 150 -3.33 17.14 -2.94
C LYS A 150 -4.46 16.14 -3.18
N ASP A 151 -5.70 16.59 -3.19
CA ASP A 151 -6.89 15.75 -3.41
C ASP A 151 -6.97 15.15 -4.84
N ASP A 152 -6.16 15.68 -5.76
CA ASP A 152 -6.15 15.18 -7.13
C ASP A 152 -5.31 13.90 -7.32
N TYR A 153 -4.45 13.53 -6.35
CA TYR A 153 -3.63 12.33 -6.43
C TYR A 153 -3.85 11.33 -5.27
N GLU A 154 -5.07 11.26 -4.76
CA GLU A 154 -5.46 10.21 -3.82
C GLU A 154 -5.44 8.83 -4.49
N LEU A 155 -5.21 7.79 -3.68
CA LEU A 155 -5.33 6.41 -4.13
C LEU A 155 -6.79 6.09 -4.44
N ILE A 156 -7.03 5.23 -5.42
CA ILE A 156 -8.37 4.88 -5.88
C ILE A 156 -8.59 3.38 -5.76
N LEU A 157 -9.52 2.99 -4.91
CA LEU A 157 -10.08 1.65 -4.82
C LEU A 157 -11.59 1.78 -4.67
N SER A 158 -12.32 1.40 -5.71
CA SER A 158 -13.77 1.54 -5.76
C SER A 158 -14.44 0.23 -5.37
N LEU A 159 -15.23 0.23 -4.29
CA LEU A 159 -16.06 -0.90 -3.88
C LEU A 159 -17.43 -0.82 -4.57
N THR A 160 -17.99 -1.97 -4.93
CA THR A 160 -19.37 -2.07 -5.42
C THR A 160 -20.37 -1.98 -4.27
N GLU A 161 -21.65 -1.80 -4.60
CA GLU A 161 -22.72 -1.81 -3.59
C GLU A 161 -22.79 -3.14 -2.85
N ASP A 162 -22.61 -4.27 -3.54
CA ASP A 162 -22.59 -5.61 -2.92
C ASP A 162 -21.41 -5.79 -1.97
N GLU A 163 -20.23 -5.25 -2.31
CA GLU A 163 -19.05 -5.28 -1.47
C GLU A 163 -19.20 -4.38 -0.23
N LEU A 164 -19.81 -3.20 -0.38
CA LEU A 164 -20.16 -2.32 0.73
C LEU A 164 -21.12 -3.01 1.67
N LYS A 165 -22.19 -3.59 1.12
CA LYS A 165 -23.19 -4.34 1.89
C LYS A 165 -22.58 -5.55 2.61
N PHE A 166 -21.69 -6.31 1.95
CA PHE A 166 -20.96 -7.41 2.60
C PHE A 166 -20.23 -6.93 3.86
N GLY A 167 -19.52 -5.81 3.79
CA GLY A 167 -18.82 -5.25 4.94
C GLY A 167 -19.78 -4.84 6.06
N GLU A 168 -20.89 -4.17 5.72
CA GLU A 168 -21.92 -3.74 6.68
C GLU A 168 -22.56 -4.94 7.37
N ASP A 169 -23.00 -5.95 6.61
CA ASP A 169 -23.62 -7.16 7.15
C ASP A 169 -22.64 -7.90 8.07
N PHE A 170 -21.35 -7.98 7.69
CA PHE A 170 -20.30 -8.56 8.53
C PHE A 170 -20.15 -7.82 9.87
N LYS A 171 -20.13 -6.47 9.85
CA LYS A 171 -20.07 -5.66 11.09
C LYS A 171 -21.27 -5.90 12.00
N LYS A 172 -22.47 -6.07 11.42
CA LYS A 172 -23.71 -6.40 12.16
C LYS A 172 -23.66 -7.78 12.81
N GLU A 173 -23.20 -8.80 12.08
CA GLU A 173 -23.04 -10.17 12.61
C GLU A 173 -22.14 -10.20 13.84
N LEU A 174 -21.16 -9.29 13.91
CA LEU A 174 -20.27 -9.14 15.06
C LEU A 174 -20.84 -8.30 16.21
N ASN A 175 -22.05 -7.76 16.08
CA ASN A 175 -22.64 -6.81 17.02
C ASN A 175 -21.71 -5.60 17.30
N ALA A 176 -20.95 -5.16 16.28
CA ALA A 176 -19.97 -4.09 16.39
C ALA A 176 -20.46 -2.74 15.85
N GLU A 177 -21.76 -2.59 15.56
CA GLU A 177 -22.34 -1.39 14.93
C GLU A 177 -22.19 -0.14 15.80
N ASN A 178 -22.36 -0.30 17.11
CA ASN A 178 -22.24 0.78 18.10
C ASN A 178 -20.81 0.89 18.69
N LYS A 179 -19.83 0.24 18.08
CA LYS A 179 -18.42 0.25 18.51
C LYS A 179 -17.55 1.04 17.54
N LYS A 180 -16.49 1.63 18.06
CA LYS A 180 -15.39 2.13 17.24
C LYS A 180 -14.52 0.94 16.85
N VAL A 181 -14.54 0.59 15.57
CA VAL A 181 -13.86 -0.61 15.07
C VAL A 181 -12.42 -0.27 14.69
N ILE A 182 -11.47 -0.95 15.29
CA ILE A 182 -10.04 -0.82 15.05
C ILE A 182 -9.55 -2.05 14.30
N GLY A 183 -9.10 -1.88 13.07
CA GLY A 183 -8.41 -2.92 12.34
C GLY A 183 -6.94 -2.98 12.75
N LEU A 184 -6.51 -4.06 13.38
CA LEU A 184 -5.13 -4.28 13.79
C LEU A 184 -4.48 -5.31 12.85
N SER A 185 -3.63 -4.83 11.94
CA SER A 185 -2.95 -5.69 10.98
C SER A 185 -1.60 -6.16 11.52
N THR A 186 -1.42 -7.47 11.61
CA THR A 186 -0.20 -8.11 12.11
C THR A 186 0.72 -8.58 10.99
N GLY A 187 0.26 -8.52 9.73
CA GLY A 187 0.96 -9.00 8.55
C GLY A 187 1.77 -7.94 7.83
N ALA A 188 2.86 -8.37 7.20
CA ALA A 188 3.67 -7.57 6.29
C ALA A 188 4.26 -8.42 5.14
N GLY A 189 3.70 -9.59 4.90
CA GLY A 189 4.24 -10.62 4.02
C GLY A 189 5.49 -11.31 4.59
N GLY A 190 5.89 -12.43 4.01
CA GLY A 190 7.00 -13.27 4.49
C GLY A 190 8.39 -12.64 4.35
N ARG A 191 8.56 -11.70 3.41
CA ARG A 191 9.87 -11.08 3.11
C ARG A 191 10.43 -10.23 4.26
N TRP A 192 9.57 -9.60 5.09
CA TRP A 192 9.95 -8.53 6.01
C TRP A 192 9.58 -8.85 7.46
N TYR A 193 10.32 -9.71 8.13
CA TYR A 193 10.06 -10.06 9.53
C TYR A 193 10.01 -8.82 10.44
N HIS A 194 10.96 -7.88 10.27
CA HIS A 194 11.06 -6.66 11.08
C HIS A 194 10.11 -5.52 10.67
N LYS A 195 9.09 -5.81 9.84
CA LYS A 195 7.93 -4.93 9.66
C LYS A 195 6.78 -5.27 10.60
N LYS A 196 6.90 -6.29 11.45
CA LYS A 196 5.84 -6.77 12.33
C LYS A 196 6.19 -6.44 13.79
N LEU A 197 5.23 -5.91 14.58
CA LEU A 197 5.37 -5.88 16.05
C LEU A 197 5.54 -7.32 16.54
N ASP A 198 6.28 -7.56 17.60
CA ASP A 198 6.32 -8.91 18.19
C ASP A 198 4.96 -9.28 18.79
N VAL A 199 4.77 -10.59 19.07
CA VAL A 199 3.50 -11.12 19.60
C VAL A 199 3.15 -10.47 20.93
N LYS A 200 4.13 -10.30 21.83
CA LYS A 200 3.91 -9.72 23.17
C LYS A 200 3.46 -8.26 23.09
N LYS A 201 4.14 -7.45 22.27
CA LYS A 201 3.72 -6.05 22.04
C LYS A 201 2.34 -5.94 21.41
N THR A 202 2.02 -6.84 20.46
CA THR A 202 0.71 -6.85 19.83
C THR A 202 -0.40 -7.20 20.84
N ILE A 203 -0.13 -8.14 21.75
CA ILE A 203 -1.05 -8.48 22.85
C ILE A 203 -1.21 -7.28 23.81
N ASP A 204 -0.11 -6.64 24.21
CA ASP A 204 -0.15 -5.47 25.08
C ASP A 204 -0.94 -4.33 24.45
N LEU A 205 -0.68 -4.02 23.18
CA LEU A 205 -1.42 -3.02 22.41
C LEU A 205 -2.92 -3.35 22.37
N ALA A 206 -3.28 -4.57 21.99
CA ALA A 206 -4.68 -4.96 21.88
C ALA A 206 -5.41 -4.92 23.23
N ASN A 207 -4.79 -5.40 24.32
CA ASN A 207 -5.37 -5.34 25.65
C ASN A 207 -5.56 -3.89 26.12
N LYS A 208 -4.58 -3.00 25.93
CA LYS A 208 -4.70 -1.58 26.27
C LYS A 208 -5.77 -0.87 25.45
N LEU A 209 -5.90 -1.15 24.17
CA LEU A 209 -6.99 -0.61 23.36
C LEU A 209 -8.35 -1.06 23.90
N LEU A 210 -8.48 -2.33 24.27
CA LEU A 210 -9.72 -2.92 24.80
C LEU A 210 -10.03 -2.50 26.26
N GLU A 211 -9.18 -1.74 26.94
CA GLU A 211 -9.56 -1.05 28.19
C GLU A 211 -10.74 -0.10 27.95
N ASN A 212 -10.78 0.55 26.78
CA ASN A 212 -11.94 1.30 26.33
C ASN A 212 -13.03 0.32 25.84
N GLU A 213 -14.17 0.32 26.53
CA GLU A 213 -15.28 -0.60 26.23
C GLU A 213 -15.99 -0.30 24.90
N ASP A 214 -15.81 0.90 24.35
CA ASP A 214 -16.39 1.29 23.06
C ASP A 214 -15.56 0.78 21.87
N TYR A 215 -14.40 0.18 22.12
CA TYR A 215 -13.57 -0.36 21.05
C TYR A 215 -13.89 -1.83 20.74
N PHE A 216 -13.78 -2.16 19.46
CA PHE A 216 -13.82 -3.50 18.93
C PHE A 216 -12.64 -3.72 17.98
N ILE A 217 -11.90 -4.81 18.13
CA ILE A 217 -10.71 -5.10 17.32
C ILE A 217 -11.01 -6.15 16.25
N MET A 218 -10.71 -5.84 14.99
CA MET A 218 -10.57 -6.79 13.91
C MET A 218 -9.09 -7.09 13.71
N LEU A 219 -8.64 -8.29 14.07
CA LEU A 219 -7.24 -8.70 13.95
C LEU A 219 -7.00 -9.27 12.56
N PHE A 220 -6.28 -8.54 11.72
CA PHE A 220 -6.00 -8.90 10.33
C PHE A 220 -4.71 -9.68 10.18
N GLY A 221 -4.71 -10.65 9.28
CA GLY A 221 -3.53 -11.39 8.84
C GLY A 221 -3.83 -12.20 7.60
N GLY A 222 -2.79 -12.52 6.83
CA GLY A 222 -2.85 -13.50 5.76
C GLY A 222 -2.60 -14.92 6.29
N PRO A 223 -2.50 -15.92 5.40
CA PRO A 223 -2.20 -17.31 5.79
C PRO A 223 -0.89 -17.46 6.59
N GLU A 224 0.12 -16.63 6.28
CA GLU A 224 1.41 -16.64 6.99
C GLU A 224 1.32 -16.14 8.45
N GLU A 225 0.27 -15.39 8.80
CA GLU A 225 0.05 -14.85 10.13
C GLU A 225 -0.95 -15.66 10.97
N GLU A 226 -1.47 -16.77 10.47
CA GLU A 226 -2.52 -17.55 11.15
C GLU A 226 -2.09 -18.01 12.55
N GLU A 227 -0.96 -18.70 12.65
CA GLU A 227 -0.46 -19.17 13.95
C GLU A 227 -0.17 -18.02 14.90
N ARG A 228 0.45 -16.94 14.39
CA ARG A 228 0.72 -15.74 15.15
C ARG A 228 -0.56 -15.09 15.69
N ASN A 229 -1.59 -14.98 14.86
CA ASN A 229 -2.85 -14.39 15.24
C ASN A 229 -3.61 -15.28 16.24
N ASN A 230 -3.46 -16.61 16.14
CA ASN A 230 -3.97 -17.53 17.15
C ASN A 230 -3.32 -17.28 18.52
N GLN A 231 -1.99 -17.21 18.57
CA GLN A 231 -1.23 -16.93 19.80
C GLN A 231 -1.60 -15.57 20.42
N ILE A 232 -1.84 -14.54 19.59
CA ILE A 232 -2.30 -13.22 20.05
C ILE A 232 -3.71 -13.34 20.60
N TYR A 233 -4.64 -13.89 19.84
CA TYR A 233 -6.05 -13.99 20.20
C TYR A 233 -6.24 -14.76 21.51
N GLU A 234 -5.52 -15.88 21.73
CA GLU A 234 -5.61 -16.67 22.95
C GLU A 234 -5.28 -15.90 24.23
N LYS A 235 -4.40 -14.90 24.14
CA LYS A 235 -3.93 -14.09 25.28
C LYS A 235 -4.65 -12.76 25.46
N ILE A 236 -5.67 -12.47 24.65
CA ILE A 236 -6.51 -11.29 24.84
C ILE A 236 -7.51 -11.50 25.97
N ASN A 237 -7.66 -10.50 26.84
CA ASN A 237 -8.50 -10.57 28.02
C ASN A 237 -9.99 -10.47 27.70
N LYS A 238 -10.40 -9.59 26.76
CA LYS A 238 -11.81 -9.33 26.37
C LYS A 238 -12.16 -9.99 25.04
N LYS A 239 -12.33 -11.32 25.03
CA LYS A 239 -12.61 -12.13 23.83
C LYS A 239 -13.83 -11.70 23.03
N GLY A 240 -14.87 -11.17 23.66
CA GLY A 240 -16.10 -10.71 22.99
C GLY A 240 -15.92 -9.38 22.21
N SER A 241 -14.77 -8.72 22.35
CA SER A 241 -14.48 -7.45 21.67
C SER A 241 -13.34 -7.56 20.64
N ILE A 242 -12.99 -8.77 20.22
CA ILE A 242 -11.98 -9.04 19.19
C ILE A 242 -12.35 -10.24 18.34
N ILE A 243 -12.08 -10.14 17.04
CA ILE A 243 -12.22 -11.24 16.10
C ILE A 243 -10.97 -11.34 15.19
N LYS A 244 -10.66 -12.57 14.77
CA LYS A 244 -9.62 -12.82 13.75
C LYS A 244 -10.26 -12.81 12.37
N ILE A 245 -9.62 -12.12 11.43
CA ILE A 245 -10.03 -12.03 10.03
C ILE A 245 -8.92 -12.63 9.18
N GLN A 246 -9.23 -13.67 8.44
CA GLN A 246 -8.28 -14.46 7.62
C GLN A 246 -8.97 -14.96 6.34
N ASP A 247 -8.17 -15.43 5.38
CA ASP A 247 -8.60 -16.12 4.14
C ASP A 247 -9.66 -15.38 3.31
N LEU A 248 -9.47 -14.09 3.15
CA LEU A 248 -10.34 -13.26 2.32
C LEU A 248 -9.69 -12.91 0.99
N SER A 249 -10.49 -12.80 -0.07
CA SER A 249 -10.06 -12.11 -1.28
C SER A 249 -9.74 -10.65 -0.96
N ILE A 250 -8.94 -10.01 -1.82
CA ILE A 250 -8.57 -8.59 -1.64
C ILE A 250 -9.81 -7.71 -1.55
N ARG A 251 -10.85 -7.99 -2.33
CA ARG A 251 -12.10 -7.21 -2.35
C ARG A 251 -12.89 -7.34 -1.05
N LYS A 252 -13.06 -8.57 -0.53
CA LYS A 252 -13.71 -8.80 0.77
C LYS A 252 -12.90 -8.17 1.90
N PHE A 253 -11.58 -8.28 1.86
CA PHE A 253 -10.70 -7.63 2.83
C PHE A 253 -10.85 -6.10 2.81
N ALA A 254 -10.89 -5.50 1.62
CA ALA A 254 -11.14 -4.07 1.47
C ALA A 254 -12.53 -3.66 2.00
N SER A 255 -13.56 -4.49 1.77
CA SER A 255 -14.91 -4.25 2.30
C SER A 255 -14.93 -4.23 3.83
N ILE A 256 -14.18 -5.13 4.47
CA ILE A 256 -14.07 -5.15 5.94
C ILE A 256 -13.22 -3.98 6.46
N ILE A 257 -12.10 -3.64 5.81
CA ILE A 257 -11.32 -2.43 6.13
C ILE A 257 -12.22 -1.18 6.06
N ASN A 258 -13.15 -1.14 5.11
CA ASN A 258 -14.09 -0.02 4.99
C ASN A 258 -15.01 0.14 6.19
N GLN A 259 -15.23 -0.90 6.99
CA GLN A 259 -16.02 -0.85 8.23
C GLN A 259 -15.22 -0.41 9.46
N CYS A 260 -13.90 -0.31 9.35
CA CYS A 260 -13.07 0.16 10.44
C CYS A 260 -13.06 1.68 10.52
N ASP A 261 -13.04 2.21 11.74
CA ASP A 261 -12.88 3.64 12.02
C ASP A 261 -11.40 4.05 12.03
N LEU A 262 -10.52 3.09 12.36
CA LEU A 262 -9.07 3.25 12.41
C LEU A 262 -8.39 1.96 11.97
N ILE A 263 -7.30 2.08 11.22
CA ILE A 263 -6.39 0.96 10.92
C ILE A 263 -5.04 1.20 11.58
N ILE A 264 -4.57 0.23 12.35
CA ILE A 264 -3.21 0.18 12.90
C ILE A 264 -2.44 -0.90 12.14
N THR A 265 -1.38 -0.53 11.45
CA THR A 265 -0.66 -1.42 10.54
C THR A 265 0.79 -0.99 10.34
N SER A 266 1.62 -1.88 9.82
CA SER A 266 2.90 -1.50 9.23
C SER A 266 2.73 -1.02 7.78
N ASP A 267 3.84 -0.68 7.11
CA ASP A 267 3.90 -0.46 5.66
C ASP A 267 3.56 -1.77 4.92
N SER A 268 2.28 -1.99 4.64
CA SER A 268 1.70 -3.21 4.09
C SER A 268 0.52 -2.92 3.15
N LEU A 269 -0.02 -3.94 2.49
CA LEU A 269 -1.20 -3.80 1.64
C LEU A 269 -2.40 -3.22 2.41
N ALA A 270 -2.60 -3.61 3.67
CA ALA A 270 -3.67 -3.09 4.51
C ALA A 270 -3.61 -1.56 4.66
N MET A 271 -2.41 -0.99 4.81
CA MET A 271 -2.20 0.46 4.85
C MET A 271 -2.66 1.13 3.54
N HIS A 272 -2.26 0.58 2.40
CA HIS A 272 -2.60 1.17 1.09
C HIS A 272 -4.10 1.08 0.81
N ILE A 273 -4.74 -0.05 1.14
CA ILE A 273 -6.20 -0.19 1.04
C ILE A 273 -6.90 0.81 1.95
N ALA A 274 -6.48 0.93 3.21
CA ALA A 274 -7.05 1.88 4.15
C ALA A 274 -6.91 3.33 3.65
N SER A 275 -5.75 3.69 3.10
CA SER A 275 -5.52 5.01 2.51
C SER A 275 -6.43 5.27 1.30
N ALA A 276 -6.59 4.27 0.40
CA ALA A 276 -7.48 4.38 -0.76
C ALA A 276 -8.95 4.51 -0.37
N LEU A 277 -9.37 3.87 0.72
CA LEU A 277 -10.70 3.97 1.31
C LEU A 277 -10.86 5.17 2.27
N LYS A 278 -9.87 6.07 2.32
CA LYS A 278 -9.86 7.30 3.12
C LYS A 278 -10.05 7.07 4.62
N LYS A 279 -9.59 5.94 5.12
CA LYS A 279 -9.66 5.60 6.55
C LYS A 279 -8.59 6.32 7.36
N LYS A 280 -8.82 6.50 8.65
CA LYS A 280 -7.79 6.92 9.60
C LYS A 280 -6.77 5.81 9.77
N VAL A 281 -5.47 6.15 9.79
CA VAL A 281 -4.41 5.13 9.81
C VAL A 281 -3.31 5.51 10.80
N ILE A 282 -2.87 4.55 11.61
CA ILE A 282 -1.61 4.63 12.34
C ILE A 282 -0.66 3.61 11.70
N VAL A 283 0.43 4.11 11.16
CA VAL A 283 1.42 3.27 10.47
C VAL A 283 2.73 3.26 11.23
N PHE A 284 3.22 2.09 11.57
CA PHE A 284 4.54 1.97 12.19
C PHE A 284 5.59 1.50 11.17
N PHE A 285 6.80 2.00 11.34
CA PHE A 285 7.91 1.77 10.42
C PHE A 285 9.12 1.17 11.13
N GLY A 286 9.79 0.28 10.43
CA GLY A 286 11.07 -0.28 10.81
C GLY A 286 12.09 -0.10 9.67
N PRO A 287 12.30 -1.14 8.84
CA PRO A 287 13.34 -1.14 7.82
C PRO A 287 13.00 -0.30 6.57
N THR A 288 11.73 0.08 6.35
CA THR A 288 11.30 0.83 5.16
C THR A 288 11.12 2.31 5.43
N SER A 289 11.11 3.12 4.37
CA SER A 289 11.02 4.58 4.45
C SER A 289 9.63 5.05 4.87
N SER A 290 9.55 5.80 5.97
CA SER A 290 8.32 6.49 6.36
C SER A 290 8.04 7.72 5.47
N ASN A 291 9.07 8.32 4.85
CA ASN A 291 8.91 9.48 3.97
C ASN A 291 8.19 9.11 2.67
N GLU A 292 8.42 7.90 2.14
CA GLU A 292 7.76 7.44 0.90
C GLU A 292 6.24 7.23 1.05
N ILE A 293 5.70 7.26 2.27
CA ILE A 293 4.28 7.02 2.51
C ILE A 293 3.52 8.33 2.66
N GLU A 294 2.46 8.49 1.87
CA GLU A 294 1.48 9.57 1.98
C GLU A 294 0.25 9.07 2.73
N LEU A 295 -0.15 9.78 3.79
CA LEU A 295 -1.36 9.47 4.58
C LEU A 295 -2.48 10.49 4.37
N TYR A 296 -2.28 11.50 3.53
CA TYR A 296 -3.30 12.49 3.17
C TYR A 296 -3.92 13.21 4.39
N ASP A 297 -3.09 13.48 5.40
CA ASP A 297 -3.48 14.10 6.68
C ASP A 297 -4.51 13.29 7.50
N ARG A 298 -4.65 11.99 7.21
CA ARG A 298 -5.60 11.09 7.89
C ARG A 298 -4.93 10.12 8.86
N GLY A 299 -3.72 10.41 9.32
CA GLY A 299 -3.06 9.45 10.21
C GLY A 299 -1.72 9.89 10.77
N PHE A 300 -1.13 8.99 11.53
CA PHE A 300 0.16 9.17 12.16
C PHE A 300 1.15 8.10 11.73
N LYS A 301 2.43 8.48 11.69
CA LYS A 301 3.55 7.59 11.46
C LYS A 301 4.31 7.40 12.77
N ILE A 302 4.53 6.14 13.18
CA ILE A 302 5.26 5.78 14.39
C ILE A 302 6.55 5.06 13.99
N PHE A 303 7.67 5.49 14.52
CA PHE A 303 8.97 4.87 14.31
C PHE A 303 9.90 5.18 15.50
N SER A 304 10.92 4.36 15.70
CA SER A 304 11.91 4.59 16.74
C SER A 304 12.91 5.70 16.36
N ASP A 305 13.74 6.09 17.31
CA ASP A 305 14.80 7.09 17.17
C ASP A 305 16.15 6.52 16.67
N LEU A 306 16.16 5.30 16.14
CA LEU A 306 17.41 4.66 15.71
C LEU A 306 17.93 5.23 14.39
N ASP A 307 19.21 5.56 14.32
CA ASP A 307 19.91 6.08 13.13
C ASP A 307 19.88 5.13 11.93
N CYS A 308 19.61 3.85 12.15
CA CYS A 308 19.58 2.84 11.11
C CYS A 308 18.21 2.64 10.46
N LEU A 309 17.22 3.45 10.77
CA LEU A 309 15.92 3.41 10.09
C LEU A 309 16.09 3.51 8.56
N CYS A 310 15.08 3.03 7.84
CA CYS A 310 15.13 3.03 6.37
C CYS A 310 16.33 2.24 5.81
N CYS A 311 16.66 1.12 6.45
CA CYS A 311 17.83 0.30 6.06
C CYS A 311 17.54 -0.71 4.95
N TYR A 312 16.28 -1.01 4.67
CA TYR A 312 15.81 -2.00 3.69
C TYR A 312 16.45 -3.40 3.85
N LYS A 313 16.92 -3.74 5.07
CA LYS A 313 17.47 -5.07 5.38
C LYS A 313 16.34 -6.02 5.78
N THR A 314 16.36 -7.22 5.22
CA THR A 314 15.42 -8.30 5.58
C THR A 314 15.72 -8.92 6.93
N ILE A 315 16.99 -8.91 7.34
CA ILE A 315 17.48 -9.41 8.62
C ILE A 315 18.13 -8.26 9.40
N CYS A 316 17.73 -8.10 10.66
CA CYS A 316 18.31 -7.13 11.58
C CYS A 316 19.30 -7.81 12.53
N SER A 317 20.49 -7.23 12.67
CA SER A 317 21.52 -7.69 13.63
C SER A 317 21.50 -6.91 14.95
N LYS A 318 20.64 -5.89 15.08
CA LYS A 318 20.55 -5.06 16.30
C LYS A 318 19.55 -5.66 17.29
N SER A 319 19.91 -5.62 18.57
CA SER A 319 19.02 -5.95 19.69
C SER A 319 19.17 -4.87 20.77
N PRO A 320 18.11 -4.12 21.09
CA PRO A 320 16.77 -4.17 20.49
C PRO A 320 16.75 -3.65 19.03
N SER A 321 15.85 -4.19 18.22
CA SER A 321 15.60 -3.72 16.86
C SER A 321 14.80 -2.40 16.86
N CYS A 322 14.65 -1.76 15.69
CA CYS A 322 13.83 -0.55 15.56
C CYS A 322 12.36 -0.79 15.95
N ILE A 323 11.81 -1.97 15.67
CA ILE A 323 10.44 -2.32 16.06
C ILE A 323 10.34 -2.58 17.57
N ASP A 324 11.37 -3.19 18.17
CA ASP A 324 11.39 -3.42 19.62
C ASP A 324 11.44 -2.13 20.43
N LYS A 325 11.93 -1.04 19.85
CA LYS A 325 11.99 0.27 20.49
C LYS A 325 10.70 1.12 20.36
N ILE A 326 9.75 0.71 19.54
CA ILE A 326 8.46 1.42 19.45
C ILE A 326 7.69 1.24 20.76
N ASP A 327 7.23 2.35 21.34
CA ASP A 327 6.40 2.33 22.55
C ASP A 327 4.93 2.06 22.18
N VAL A 328 4.31 1.12 22.89
CA VAL A 328 2.89 0.81 22.72
C VAL A 328 2.00 2.00 23.10
N ASN A 329 2.43 2.83 24.04
CA ASN A 329 1.68 4.01 24.47
C ASN A 329 1.53 5.05 23.36
N ASP A 330 2.47 5.14 22.41
CA ASP A 330 2.35 6.01 21.26
C ASP A 330 1.13 5.66 20.41
N PHE A 331 0.86 4.37 20.23
CA PHE A 331 -0.35 3.91 19.52
C PHE A 331 -1.62 4.31 20.26
N ILE A 332 -1.64 4.16 21.59
CA ILE A 332 -2.82 4.50 22.40
C ILE A 332 -3.11 6.00 22.31
N GLU A 333 -2.08 6.84 22.50
CA GLU A 333 -2.21 8.30 22.37
C GLU A 333 -2.75 8.70 21.00
N LYS A 334 -2.14 8.20 19.93
CA LYS A 334 -2.54 8.53 18.55
C LYS A 334 -3.93 7.98 18.21
N THR A 335 -4.32 6.83 18.77
CA THR A 335 -5.68 6.28 18.63
C THR A 335 -6.70 7.23 19.24
N LYS A 336 -6.48 7.70 20.47
CA LYS A 336 -7.38 8.67 21.12
C LYS A 336 -7.50 9.96 20.31
N LEU A 337 -6.39 10.50 19.83
CA LEU A 337 -6.40 11.71 18.98
C LEU A 337 -7.21 11.53 17.71
N LEU A 338 -7.03 10.38 17.01
CA LEU A 338 -7.75 10.13 15.75
C LEU A 338 -9.23 9.84 15.98
N LEU A 339 -9.60 9.13 17.04
CA LEU A 339 -10.99 8.77 17.32
C LEU A 339 -11.73 9.83 18.14
N ASN A 340 -11.07 10.96 18.48
CA ASN A 340 -11.59 12.06 19.30
C ASN A 340 -12.09 11.57 20.68
N ASP A 341 -11.32 10.67 21.31
CA ASP A 341 -11.59 10.18 22.64
C ASP A 341 -10.83 11.03 23.67
N GLN A 342 -11.51 11.38 24.77
CA GLN A 342 -10.94 12.12 25.89
C GLN A 342 -10.15 11.24 26.85
#